data_04dc08b1fe7d516d24156cad39b77a0e
#
_entry.id   04dc08b1fe7d516d24156cad39b77a0e
#
_cell.length_a   1.000
_cell.length_b   1.000
_cell.length_c   1.000
_cell.angle_alpha   90.00
_cell.angle_beta   90.00
_cell.angle_gamma   90.00
#
_symmetry.space_group_name_H-M   'P 1'
#
loop_
_entity.id
_entity.type
_entity.pdbx_description
1 polymer ?
#
loop_
_entity_poly.entity_id
_entity_poly.type
_entity_poly.pdbx_seq_one_letter_code
_entity_poly.pdbx_strand_id
1 'polypeptide(L)'
;MAEILRTPEQAREAAHRIVEQAQEKENKRKLDLERIIGEISKVTPQDGGFEEVAVLLSLPDEAFQLLAPVFLAELEKNYHNINDQLSMVQAMNLAGLHAEDAKNEFINIAKTIDEQFEDILTYPKRDFLKQMLAMTYNALAEAEGVTKRNILIPIEYCREDAKMPAYAHLSDAGMDIFATEDITIAPGETVLVPTGLKCAIPLGYELQVRPKSGRCLKTKLRVANTPGTIDAGYRDEIGVIIDNIEPYIKSAKIDENGRLYDVEFGSSYTIGKGEKFAQLVLCEVPKAIFYEVEGVAGIGEDRQGGFGSTGVK
;
A
#
# COMPACT_ATOMS: atom_id res chain seq x y z
N MET A 1 -9.31 -32.87 -22.08
CA MET A 1 -8.83 -33.79 -23.15
C MET A 1 -8.73 -32.97 -24.41
N ALA A 2 -7.55 -32.82 -24.98
CA ALA A 2 -7.36 -32.13 -26.25
C ALA A 2 -8.01 -32.99 -27.37
N GLU A 3 -8.94 -32.39 -28.11
CA GLU A 3 -9.57 -33.01 -29.27
C GLU A 3 -8.51 -33.27 -30.36
N ILE A 4 -8.24 -34.53 -30.71
CA ILE A 4 -7.27 -34.87 -31.76
C ILE A 4 -7.95 -34.55 -33.11
N LEU A 5 -7.54 -33.45 -33.76
CA LEU A 5 -8.01 -33.07 -35.10
C LEU A 5 -7.44 -34.03 -36.14
N ARG A 6 -8.32 -34.82 -36.81
CA ARG A 6 -7.90 -35.89 -37.71
C ARG A 6 -7.94 -35.53 -39.20
N THR A 7 -8.55 -34.42 -39.58
CA THR A 7 -8.62 -33.94 -40.98
C THR A 7 -8.24 -32.49 -41.15
N PRO A 8 -7.76 -32.08 -42.35
CA PRO A 8 -7.48 -30.66 -42.64
C PRO A 8 -8.72 -29.75 -42.55
N GLU A 9 -9.90 -30.29 -42.74
CA GLU A 9 -11.17 -29.55 -42.66
C GLU A 9 -11.51 -29.27 -41.20
N GLN A 10 -11.37 -30.23 -40.30
CA GLN A 10 -11.51 -30.04 -38.85
C GLN A 10 -10.50 -29.06 -38.26
N ALA A 11 -9.28 -29.05 -38.80
CA ALA A 11 -8.27 -28.08 -38.40
C ALA A 11 -8.63 -26.66 -38.83
N ARG A 12 -9.22 -26.48 -40.04
CA ARG A 12 -9.69 -25.18 -40.52
C ARG A 12 -10.88 -24.67 -39.71
N GLU A 13 -11.85 -25.52 -39.39
CA GLU A 13 -13.00 -25.16 -38.57
C GLU A 13 -12.60 -24.80 -37.12
N ALA A 14 -11.64 -25.53 -36.55
CA ALA A 14 -11.10 -25.22 -35.24
C ALA A 14 -10.34 -23.89 -35.25
N ALA A 15 -9.53 -23.62 -36.26
CA ALA A 15 -8.85 -22.35 -36.43
C ALA A 15 -9.83 -21.17 -36.59
N HIS A 16 -10.91 -21.36 -37.36
CA HIS A 16 -11.96 -20.36 -37.54
C HIS A 16 -12.64 -20.02 -36.19
N ARG A 17 -13.02 -21.07 -35.41
CA ARG A 17 -13.60 -20.87 -34.06
C ARG A 17 -12.67 -20.15 -33.11
N ILE A 18 -11.37 -20.45 -33.14
CA ILE A 18 -10.37 -19.77 -32.31
C ILE A 18 -10.26 -18.28 -32.68
N VAL A 19 -10.28 -17.96 -33.99
CA VAL A 19 -10.23 -16.58 -34.47
C VAL A 19 -11.51 -15.81 -34.08
N GLU A 20 -12.68 -16.42 -34.23
CA GLU A 20 -13.95 -15.81 -33.82
C GLU A 20 -13.99 -15.56 -32.30
N GLN A 21 -13.58 -16.54 -31.49
CA GLN A 21 -13.51 -16.38 -30.03
C GLN A 21 -12.51 -15.30 -29.60
N ALA A 22 -11.37 -15.20 -30.30
CA ALA A 22 -10.39 -14.16 -30.04
C ALA A 22 -10.97 -12.77 -30.37
N GLN A 23 -11.70 -12.65 -31.49
CA GLN A 23 -12.34 -11.41 -31.92
C GLN A 23 -13.46 -10.98 -30.97
N GLU A 24 -14.29 -11.93 -30.52
CA GLU A 24 -15.32 -11.67 -29.52
C GLU A 24 -14.72 -11.20 -28.18
N LYS A 25 -13.63 -11.85 -27.74
CA LYS A 25 -12.92 -11.47 -26.53
C LYS A 25 -12.32 -10.06 -26.62
N GLU A 26 -11.76 -9.72 -27.77
CA GLU A 26 -11.19 -8.39 -28.02
C GLU A 26 -12.27 -7.30 -28.08
N ASN A 27 -13.40 -7.57 -28.75
CA ASN A 27 -14.55 -6.66 -28.79
C ASN A 27 -15.15 -6.45 -27.39
N LYS A 28 -15.28 -7.53 -26.59
CA LYS A 28 -15.74 -7.42 -25.20
C LYS A 28 -14.79 -6.58 -24.38
N ARG A 29 -13.47 -6.82 -24.50
CA ARG A 29 -12.44 -6.04 -23.80
C ARG A 29 -12.50 -4.55 -24.14
N LYS A 30 -12.73 -4.21 -25.40
CA LYS A 30 -12.89 -2.81 -25.85
C LYS A 30 -14.11 -2.16 -25.21
N LEU A 31 -15.26 -2.85 -25.20
CA LEU A 31 -16.50 -2.37 -24.57
C LEU A 31 -16.32 -2.16 -23.06
N ASP A 32 -15.61 -3.07 -22.40
CA ASP A 32 -15.34 -2.99 -20.97
C ASP A 32 -14.40 -1.83 -20.63
N LEU A 33 -13.37 -1.56 -21.47
CA LEU A 33 -12.52 -0.38 -21.34
C LEU A 33 -13.29 0.93 -21.51
N GLU A 34 -14.19 1.01 -22.49
CA GLU A 34 -15.06 2.17 -22.69
C GLU A 34 -15.97 2.40 -21.48
N ARG A 35 -16.47 1.33 -20.84
CA ARG A 35 -17.26 1.42 -19.61
C ARG A 35 -16.43 1.94 -18.43
N ILE A 36 -15.20 1.43 -18.23
CA ILE A 36 -14.29 1.89 -17.19
C ILE A 36 -13.99 3.38 -17.34
N ILE A 37 -13.64 3.80 -18.55
CA ILE A 37 -13.37 5.20 -18.86
C ILE A 37 -14.61 6.06 -18.59
N GLY A 38 -15.79 5.55 -18.94
CA GLY A 38 -17.07 6.21 -18.65
C GLY A 38 -17.34 6.40 -17.15
N GLU A 39 -17.00 5.44 -16.31
CA GLU A 39 -17.12 5.60 -14.84
C GLU A 39 -16.13 6.63 -14.29
N ILE A 40 -14.86 6.57 -14.72
CA ILE A 40 -13.83 7.51 -14.29
C ILE A 40 -14.14 8.93 -14.76
N SER A 41 -14.66 9.10 -15.97
CA SER A 41 -14.99 10.41 -16.53
C SER A 41 -16.12 11.15 -15.80
N LYS A 42 -16.92 10.44 -14.99
CA LYS A 42 -17.95 11.08 -14.13
C LYS A 42 -17.36 11.95 -13.03
N VAL A 43 -16.16 11.65 -12.59
CA VAL A 43 -15.49 12.27 -11.44
C VAL A 43 -14.18 12.98 -11.80
N THR A 44 -13.81 12.98 -13.08
CA THR A 44 -12.60 13.65 -13.58
C THR A 44 -12.97 14.70 -14.63
N PRO A 45 -12.22 15.82 -14.74
CA PRO A 45 -12.48 16.86 -15.74
C PRO A 45 -12.41 16.31 -17.17
N GLN A 46 -13.29 16.78 -18.04
CA GLN A 46 -13.42 16.25 -19.41
C GLN A 46 -12.30 16.67 -20.38
N ASP A 47 -11.36 17.47 -19.97
CA ASP A 47 -10.42 18.17 -20.86
C ASP A 47 -9.11 17.46 -21.16
N GLY A 48 -8.94 16.21 -20.82
CA GLY A 48 -7.70 15.62 -21.23
C GLY A 48 -7.34 14.23 -20.71
N GLY A 49 -6.78 13.47 -21.60
CA GLY A 49 -6.03 12.28 -21.25
C GLY A 49 -6.83 10.97 -21.25
N PHE A 50 -8.16 10.98 -21.50
CA PHE A 50 -8.91 9.71 -21.52
C PHE A 50 -8.56 8.82 -22.70
N GLU A 51 -8.28 9.41 -23.86
CA GLU A 51 -7.83 8.64 -25.02
C GLU A 51 -6.45 8.04 -24.75
N GLU A 52 -5.56 8.82 -24.15
CA GLU A 52 -4.23 8.37 -23.74
C GLU A 52 -4.32 7.28 -22.64
N VAL A 53 -5.21 7.41 -21.68
CA VAL A 53 -5.47 6.36 -20.66
C VAL A 53 -5.95 5.07 -21.33
N ALA A 54 -6.89 5.15 -22.28
CA ALA A 54 -7.37 3.98 -23.01
C ALA A 54 -6.24 3.29 -23.78
N VAL A 55 -5.41 4.06 -24.47
CA VAL A 55 -4.22 3.55 -25.17
C VAL A 55 -3.26 2.89 -24.18
N LEU A 56 -2.96 3.56 -23.06
CA LEU A 56 -2.05 3.05 -22.04
C LEU A 56 -2.55 1.72 -21.45
N LEU A 57 -3.83 1.62 -21.10
CA LEU A 57 -4.44 0.39 -20.56
C LEU A 57 -4.47 -0.76 -21.58
N SER A 58 -4.45 -0.46 -22.89
CA SER A 58 -4.41 -1.46 -23.96
C SER A 58 -3.03 -2.11 -24.16
N LEU A 59 -1.96 -1.48 -23.66
CA LEU A 59 -0.60 -1.96 -23.85
C LEU A 59 -0.35 -3.29 -23.12
N PRO A 60 0.62 -4.12 -23.58
CA PRO A 60 1.18 -5.21 -22.79
C PRO A 60 1.72 -4.72 -21.45
N ASP A 61 1.70 -5.56 -20.41
CA ASP A 61 2.04 -5.16 -19.06
C ASP A 61 3.48 -4.60 -18.92
N GLU A 62 4.44 -5.14 -19.65
CA GLU A 62 5.83 -4.66 -19.64
C GLU A 62 5.92 -3.21 -20.16
N ALA A 63 5.26 -2.90 -21.26
CA ALA A 63 5.21 -1.55 -21.82
C ALA A 63 4.40 -0.60 -20.93
N PHE A 64 3.28 -1.09 -20.38
CA PHE A 64 2.47 -0.34 -19.44
C PHE A 64 3.25 0.08 -18.20
N GLN A 65 3.99 -0.85 -17.55
CA GLN A 65 4.78 -0.57 -16.34
C GLN A 65 5.90 0.47 -16.58
N LEU A 66 6.42 0.57 -17.80
CA LEU A 66 7.41 1.59 -18.14
C LEU A 66 6.78 2.98 -18.33
N LEU A 67 5.58 3.06 -18.91
CA LEU A 67 4.96 4.32 -19.30
C LEU A 67 4.01 4.90 -18.25
N ALA A 68 3.36 4.06 -17.46
CA ALA A 68 2.39 4.49 -16.45
C ALA A 68 2.98 5.48 -15.42
N PRO A 69 4.19 5.28 -14.85
CA PRO A 69 4.79 6.25 -13.93
C PRO A 69 5.06 7.61 -14.58
N VAL A 70 5.46 7.63 -15.85
CA VAL A 70 5.71 8.88 -16.60
C VAL A 70 4.40 9.64 -16.80
N PHE A 71 3.34 8.92 -17.16
CA PHE A 71 2.01 9.50 -17.32
C PHE A 71 1.46 10.06 -16.01
N LEU A 72 1.58 9.32 -14.90
CA LEU A 72 1.16 9.80 -13.57
C LEU A 72 1.93 11.05 -13.15
N ALA A 73 3.24 11.11 -13.37
CA ALA A 73 4.05 12.27 -13.04
C ALA A 73 3.66 13.51 -13.87
N GLU A 74 3.31 13.34 -15.14
CA GLU A 74 2.83 14.44 -15.98
C GLU A 74 1.43 14.89 -15.55
N LEU A 75 0.55 13.95 -15.20
CA LEU A 75 -0.78 14.23 -14.67
C LEU A 75 -0.70 15.00 -13.34
N GLU A 76 0.18 14.58 -12.42
CA GLU A 76 0.41 15.26 -11.14
C GLU A 76 0.88 16.71 -11.35
N LYS A 77 1.81 16.91 -12.27
CA LYS A 77 2.29 18.25 -12.64
C LYS A 77 1.18 19.15 -13.19
N ASN A 78 0.29 18.59 -13.99
CA ASN A 78 -0.84 19.33 -14.56
C ASN A 78 -1.86 19.68 -13.47
N TYR A 79 -2.13 18.79 -12.52
CA TYR A 79 -3.04 19.06 -11.40
C TYR A 79 -2.54 20.15 -10.43
N HIS A 80 -1.24 20.40 -10.37
CA HIS A 80 -0.68 21.52 -9.60
C HIS A 80 -0.72 22.87 -10.33
N ASN A 81 -1.20 22.91 -11.57
CA ASN A 81 -1.41 24.16 -12.28
C ASN A 81 -2.70 24.83 -11.78
N ILE A 82 -2.58 26.07 -11.29
CA ILE A 82 -3.69 26.85 -10.68
C ILE A 82 -4.90 26.98 -11.65
N ASN A 83 -4.65 27.09 -12.96
CA ASN A 83 -5.73 27.21 -13.94
C ASN A 83 -6.51 25.90 -14.10
N ASP A 84 -5.83 24.74 -14.04
CA ASP A 84 -6.45 23.43 -14.15
C ASP A 84 -7.22 23.08 -12.89
N GLN A 85 -6.71 23.44 -11.70
CA GLN A 85 -7.42 23.35 -10.42
C GLN A 85 -8.70 24.18 -10.42
N LEU A 86 -8.65 25.42 -10.92
CA LEU A 86 -9.83 26.30 -10.99
C LEU A 86 -10.90 25.74 -11.94
N SER A 87 -10.49 25.20 -13.09
CA SER A 87 -11.37 24.56 -14.05
C SER A 87 -12.03 23.30 -13.50
N MET A 88 -11.27 22.51 -12.75
CA MET A 88 -11.74 21.30 -12.07
C MET A 88 -12.76 21.63 -10.97
N VAL A 89 -12.45 22.61 -10.10
CA VAL A 89 -13.38 23.08 -9.07
C VAL A 89 -14.66 23.63 -9.67
N GLN A 90 -14.57 24.38 -10.76
CA GLN A 90 -15.75 24.90 -11.48
C GLN A 90 -16.59 23.76 -12.04
N ALA A 91 -15.98 22.76 -12.68
CA ALA A 91 -16.68 21.59 -13.22
C ALA A 91 -17.36 20.78 -12.11
N MET A 92 -16.69 20.55 -10.97
CA MET A 92 -17.26 19.81 -9.86
C MET A 92 -18.32 20.59 -9.08
N ASN A 93 -18.17 21.90 -8.92
CA ASN A 93 -19.22 22.76 -8.35
C ASN A 93 -20.48 22.79 -9.25
N LEU A 94 -20.30 22.79 -10.57
CA LEU A 94 -21.41 22.65 -11.52
C LEU A 94 -22.10 21.29 -11.42
N ALA A 95 -21.35 20.23 -11.05
CA ALA A 95 -21.87 18.90 -10.77
C ALA A 95 -22.44 18.75 -9.34
N GLY A 96 -22.32 19.77 -8.48
CA GLY A 96 -22.75 19.73 -7.07
C GLY A 96 -21.88 18.82 -6.19
N LEU A 97 -20.64 18.52 -6.62
CA LEU A 97 -19.72 17.65 -5.88
C LEU A 97 -18.75 18.50 -5.04
N HIS A 98 -18.78 18.31 -3.74
CA HIS A 98 -17.80 18.84 -2.80
C HIS A 98 -16.80 17.73 -2.40
N ALA A 99 -15.58 18.10 -1.94
CA ALA A 99 -14.52 17.12 -1.63
C ALA A 99 -14.97 16.07 -0.61
N GLU A 100 -15.80 16.44 0.37
CA GLU A 100 -16.28 15.53 1.40
C GLU A 100 -17.32 14.52 0.85
N ASP A 101 -18.21 14.95 -0.05
CA ASP A 101 -19.19 14.12 -0.72
C ASP A 101 -18.54 13.25 -1.80
N ALA A 102 -17.58 13.82 -2.54
CA ALA A 102 -16.82 13.14 -3.56
C ALA A 102 -16.01 11.94 -3.02
N LYS A 103 -15.53 12.01 -1.77
CA LYS A 103 -14.74 10.93 -1.16
C LYS A 103 -15.40 9.56 -1.27
N ASN A 104 -16.68 9.48 -0.94
CA ASN A 104 -17.42 8.22 -0.98
C ASN A 104 -17.60 7.72 -2.41
N GLU A 105 -17.82 8.62 -3.37
CA GLU A 105 -17.93 8.28 -4.79
C GLU A 105 -16.60 7.76 -5.34
N PHE A 106 -15.47 8.40 -5.02
CA PHE A 106 -14.13 7.92 -5.38
C PHE A 106 -13.84 6.54 -4.80
N ILE A 107 -14.23 6.28 -3.54
CA ILE A 107 -14.09 4.97 -2.90
C ILE A 107 -14.95 3.92 -3.63
N ASN A 108 -16.18 4.25 -3.99
CA ASN A 108 -17.08 3.33 -4.70
C ASN A 108 -16.55 2.98 -6.10
N ILE A 109 -16.02 3.96 -6.83
CA ILE A 109 -15.38 3.73 -8.13
C ILE A 109 -14.13 2.85 -7.97
N ALA A 110 -13.30 3.10 -6.96
CA ALA A 110 -12.12 2.27 -6.68
C ALA A 110 -12.50 0.81 -6.37
N LYS A 111 -13.57 0.58 -5.59
CA LYS A 111 -14.12 -0.77 -5.35
C LYS A 111 -14.60 -1.42 -6.64
N THR A 112 -15.34 -0.68 -7.47
CA THR A 112 -15.81 -1.16 -8.77
C THR A 112 -14.65 -1.60 -9.67
N ILE A 113 -13.55 -0.83 -9.68
CA ILE A 113 -12.33 -1.19 -10.43
C ILE A 113 -11.76 -2.52 -9.93
N ASP A 114 -11.68 -2.73 -8.64
CA ASP A 114 -11.13 -3.96 -8.07
C ASP A 114 -12.07 -5.18 -8.24
N GLU A 115 -13.39 -5.01 -8.02
CA GLU A 115 -14.34 -6.11 -7.98
C GLU A 115 -14.89 -6.52 -9.36
N GLN A 116 -15.09 -5.55 -10.27
CA GLN A 116 -15.73 -5.82 -11.55
C GLN A 116 -14.77 -5.93 -12.74
N PHE A 117 -13.52 -5.46 -12.57
CA PHE A 117 -12.55 -5.45 -13.66
C PHE A 117 -11.32 -6.34 -13.41
N GLU A 118 -11.38 -7.23 -12.41
CA GLU A 118 -10.30 -8.18 -12.09
C GLU A 118 -9.97 -9.09 -13.28
N ASP A 119 -10.99 -9.57 -13.99
CA ASP A 119 -10.83 -10.46 -15.14
C ASP A 119 -10.34 -9.75 -16.43
N ILE A 120 -10.38 -8.40 -16.45
CA ILE A 120 -10.13 -7.59 -17.64
C ILE A 120 -8.80 -6.85 -17.56
N LEU A 121 -8.50 -6.32 -16.37
CA LEU A 121 -7.31 -5.53 -16.11
C LEU A 121 -6.40 -6.24 -15.12
N THR A 122 -5.11 -6.30 -15.43
CA THR A 122 -4.09 -6.77 -14.50
C THR A 122 -4.00 -5.85 -13.27
N TYR A 123 -3.45 -6.36 -12.17
CA TYR A 123 -3.32 -5.58 -10.95
C TYR A 123 -2.60 -4.23 -11.15
N PRO A 124 -1.45 -4.13 -11.88
CA PRO A 124 -0.80 -2.85 -12.12
C PRO A 124 -1.70 -1.83 -12.82
N LYS A 125 -2.57 -2.27 -13.74
CA LYS A 125 -3.49 -1.38 -14.47
C LYS A 125 -4.63 -0.90 -13.58
N ARG A 126 -5.18 -1.78 -12.73
CA ARG A 126 -6.20 -1.36 -11.74
C ARG A 126 -5.61 -0.39 -10.72
N ASP A 127 -4.40 -0.65 -10.25
CA ASP A 127 -3.70 0.22 -9.32
C ASP A 127 -3.44 1.62 -9.90
N PHE A 128 -3.01 1.69 -11.14
CA PHE A 128 -2.85 2.95 -11.88
C PHE A 128 -4.16 3.76 -11.93
N LEU A 129 -5.29 3.13 -12.24
CA LEU A 129 -6.59 3.82 -12.25
C LEU A 129 -6.98 4.35 -10.87
N LYS A 130 -6.70 3.60 -9.81
CA LYS A 130 -6.94 4.06 -8.43
C LYS A 130 -6.00 5.20 -8.02
N GLN A 131 -4.75 5.19 -8.47
CA GLN A 131 -3.84 6.32 -8.28
C GLN A 131 -4.34 7.58 -8.99
N MET A 132 -4.80 7.48 -10.22
CA MET A 132 -5.42 8.60 -10.94
C MET A 132 -6.64 9.16 -10.17
N LEU A 133 -7.52 8.30 -9.68
CA LEU A 133 -8.67 8.72 -8.86
C LEU A 133 -8.21 9.45 -7.60
N ALA A 134 -7.22 8.91 -6.88
CA ALA A 134 -6.67 9.54 -5.68
C ALA A 134 -6.05 10.91 -5.98
N MET A 135 -5.34 11.05 -7.09
CA MET A 135 -4.77 12.34 -7.53
C MET A 135 -5.87 13.36 -7.84
N THR A 136 -6.92 12.96 -8.53
CA THR A 136 -8.08 13.81 -8.83
C THR A 136 -8.77 14.29 -7.54
N TYR A 137 -9.00 13.37 -6.58
CA TYR A 137 -9.57 13.71 -5.28
C TYR A 137 -8.67 14.68 -4.50
N ASN A 138 -7.35 14.43 -4.48
CA ASN A 138 -6.39 15.29 -3.78
C ASN A 138 -6.35 16.70 -4.37
N ALA A 139 -6.39 16.83 -5.70
CA ALA A 139 -6.44 18.12 -6.37
C ALA A 139 -7.72 18.90 -6.02
N LEU A 140 -8.87 18.21 -5.95
CA LEU A 140 -10.11 18.81 -5.50
C LEU A 140 -10.02 19.28 -4.05
N ALA A 141 -9.53 18.43 -3.16
CA ALA A 141 -9.38 18.72 -1.74
C ALA A 141 -8.43 19.90 -1.49
N GLU A 142 -7.34 19.99 -2.25
CA GLU A 142 -6.39 21.11 -2.19
C GLU A 142 -7.03 22.42 -2.65
N ALA A 143 -7.79 22.38 -3.73
CA ALA A 143 -8.53 23.55 -4.25
C ALA A 143 -9.61 24.05 -3.28
N GLU A 144 -10.19 23.19 -2.43
CA GLU A 144 -11.10 23.56 -1.34
C GLU A 144 -10.36 23.90 -0.03
N GLY A 145 -9.02 23.98 -0.03
CA GLY A 145 -8.21 24.32 1.13
C GLY A 145 -7.94 23.15 2.09
N VAL A 146 -8.22 21.93 1.67
CA VAL A 146 -7.89 20.72 2.42
C VAL A 146 -6.50 20.23 2.02
N THR A 147 -5.50 20.55 2.81
CA THR A 147 -4.08 20.26 2.52
C THR A 147 -3.67 18.84 2.89
N LYS A 148 -4.12 17.79 2.17
CA LYS A 148 -3.68 16.41 2.41
C LYS A 148 -3.65 15.57 1.14
N ARG A 149 -2.50 14.94 0.88
CA ARG A 149 -2.38 13.91 -0.14
C ARG A 149 -2.95 12.59 0.40
N ASN A 150 -4.06 12.13 -0.15
CA ASN A 150 -4.69 10.88 0.21
C ASN A 150 -4.33 9.79 -0.81
N ILE A 151 -4.02 8.60 -0.32
CA ILE A 151 -3.75 7.41 -1.13
C ILE A 151 -4.82 6.37 -0.78
N LEU A 152 -5.48 5.82 -1.80
CA LEU A 152 -6.48 4.76 -1.64
C LEU A 152 -5.77 3.41 -1.45
N ILE A 153 -6.05 2.73 -0.33
CA ILE A 153 -5.50 1.41 -0.03
C ILE A 153 -6.66 0.47 0.25
N PRO A 154 -6.95 -0.49 -0.65
CA PRO A 154 -7.90 -1.55 -0.37
C PRO A 154 -7.48 -2.40 0.83
N ILE A 155 -8.45 -2.73 1.68
CA ILE A 155 -8.22 -3.53 2.87
C ILE A 155 -9.27 -4.65 2.97
N GLU A 156 -8.83 -5.85 3.35
CA GLU A 156 -9.64 -7.02 3.64
C GLU A 156 -9.55 -7.34 5.13
N TYR A 157 -10.69 -7.61 5.77
CA TYR A 157 -10.73 -8.18 7.11
C TYR A 157 -10.71 -9.71 7.00
N CYS A 158 -9.63 -10.33 7.43
CA CYS A 158 -9.48 -11.79 7.44
C CYS A 158 -9.77 -12.45 8.80
N ARG A 159 -10.14 -11.65 9.80
CA ARG A 159 -10.61 -12.10 11.12
C ARG A 159 -11.83 -11.27 11.55
N GLU A 160 -12.78 -11.88 12.28
CA GLU A 160 -14.02 -11.25 12.72
C GLU A 160 -13.82 -9.99 13.56
N ASP A 161 -12.78 -10.00 14.41
CA ASP A 161 -12.48 -8.89 15.33
C ASP A 161 -11.48 -7.86 14.77
N ALA A 162 -11.14 -7.94 13.50
CA ALA A 162 -10.26 -6.99 12.86
C ALA A 162 -10.84 -5.57 12.86
N LYS A 163 -9.99 -4.57 13.06
CA LYS A 163 -10.39 -3.16 13.06
C LYS A 163 -9.59 -2.38 12.04
N MET A 164 -10.26 -1.43 11.37
CA MET A 164 -9.63 -0.50 10.44
C MET A 164 -8.48 0.25 11.13
N PRO A 165 -7.30 0.37 10.52
CA PRO A 165 -6.25 1.28 10.98
C PRO A 165 -6.78 2.71 11.05
N ALA A 166 -6.44 3.44 12.09
CA ALA A 166 -6.99 4.77 12.30
C ALA A 166 -5.95 5.76 12.82
N TYR A 167 -5.95 6.97 12.25
CA TYR A 167 -5.24 8.11 12.83
C TYR A 167 -5.98 8.57 14.09
N ALA A 168 -5.25 8.80 15.18
CA ALA A 168 -5.85 9.38 16.39
C ALA A 168 -6.14 10.87 16.21
N HIS A 169 -5.25 11.56 15.48
CA HIS A 169 -5.39 12.99 15.12
C HIS A 169 -5.12 13.19 13.63
N LEU A 170 -5.71 14.23 13.05
CA LEU A 170 -5.53 14.56 11.62
C LEU A 170 -4.07 14.80 11.21
N SER A 171 -3.22 15.24 12.13
CA SER A 171 -1.79 15.52 11.90
C SER A 171 -0.88 14.31 12.12
N ASP A 172 -1.43 13.16 12.56
CA ASP A 172 -0.61 11.98 12.83
C ASP A 172 -0.06 11.37 11.55
N ALA A 173 1.18 10.91 11.59
CA ALA A 173 1.80 10.17 10.51
C ALA A 173 1.48 8.67 10.58
N GLY A 174 1.17 8.15 11.76
CA GLY A 174 0.93 6.74 12.02
C GLY A 174 -0.54 6.42 12.31
N MET A 175 -1.04 5.37 11.68
CA MET A 175 -2.35 4.79 11.94
C MET A 175 -2.23 3.71 13.02
N ASP A 176 -3.00 3.80 14.08
CA ASP A 176 -3.07 2.76 15.11
C ASP A 176 -3.61 1.45 14.53
N ILE A 177 -2.97 0.32 14.87
CA ILE A 177 -3.45 -1.04 14.59
C ILE A 177 -3.71 -1.80 15.88
N PHE A 178 -4.61 -2.78 15.78
CA PHE A 178 -5.23 -3.44 16.93
C PHE A 178 -4.95 -4.93 16.89
N ALA A 179 -4.71 -5.53 18.06
CA ALA A 179 -4.61 -6.98 18.19
C ALA A 179 -6.00 -7.62 18.09
N THR A 180 -6.10 -8.78 17.41
CA THR A 180 -7.36 -9.52 17.26
C THR A 180 -7.58 -10.56 18.35
N GLU A 181 -6.58 -10.82 19.19
CA GLU A 181 -6.64 -11.80 20.29
C GLU A 181 -5.76 -11.36 21.46
N ASP A 182 -5.96 -11.97 22.62
CA ASP A 182 -5.11 -11.78 23.80
C ASP A 182 -3.82 -12.59 23.62
N ILE A 183 -2.66 -11.93 23.72
CA ILE A 183 -1.34 -12.58 23.60
C ILE A 183 -0.49 -12.18 24.78
N THR A 184 -0.07 -13.17 25.57
CA THR A 184 0.88 -12.99 26.67
C THR A 184 2.26 -13.41 26.21
N ILE A 185 3.25 -12.53 26.40
CA ILE A 185 4.63 -12.66 25.92
C ILE A 185 5.54 -12.77 27.13
N ALA A 186 6.16 -13.94 27.30
CA ALA A 186 7.10 -14.19 28.40
C ALA A 186 8.43 -13.47 28.21
N PRO A 187 9.26 -13.30 29.26
CA PRO A 187 10.60 -12.74 29.13
C PRO A 187 11.45 -13.47 28.09
N GLY A 188 12.06 -12.74 27.16
CA GLY A 188 12.89 -13.27 26.09
C GLY A 188 12.12 -13.93 24.95
N GLU A 189 10.78 -13.92 24.98
CA GLU A 189 9.94 -14.52 23.93
C GLU A 189 9.72 -13.55 22.78
N THR A 190 9.64 -14.10 21.55
CA THR A 190 9.24 -13.43 20.31
C THR A 190 7.96 -14.06 19.81
N VAL A 191 6.94 -13.24 19.52
CA VAL A 191 5.64 -13.71 19.01
C VAL A 191 5.20 -12.89 17.81
N LEU A 192 4.35 -13.49 16.97
CA LEU A 192 3.63 -12.81 15.90
C LEU A 192 2.24 -12.42 16.40
N VAL A 193 1.97 -11.12 16.50
CA VAL A 193 0.66 -10.58 16.91
C VAL A 193 -0.18 -10.32 15.66
N PRO A 194 -1.32 -11.00 15.48
CA PRO A 194 -2.17 -10.85 14.31
C PRO A 194 -3.00 -9.57 14.39
N THR A 195 -3.25 -8.96 13.23
CA THR A 195 -4.10 -7.76 13.09
C THR A 195 -5.45 -8.05 12.45
N GLY A 196 -5.60 -9.21 11.79
CA GLY A 196 -6.79 -9.55 11.01
C GLY A 196 -6.92 -8.76 9.71
N LEU A 197 -5.86 -8.11 9.26
CA LEU A 197 -5.87 -7.22 8.10
C LEU A 197 -5.00 -7.74 6.98
N LYS A 198 -5.53 -7.70 5.75
CA LYS A 198 -4.74 -7.76 4.52
C LYS A 198 -4.97 -6.50 3.73
N CYS A 199 -3.97 -6.04 2.98
CA CYS A 199 -4.11 -4.83 2.17
C CYS A 199 -3.43 -4.96 0.80
N ALA A 200 -3.90 -4.15 -0.16
CA ALA A 200 -3.27 -4.00 -1.45
C ALA A 200 -2.66 -2.60 -1.52
N ILE A 201 -1.38 -2.52 -1.18
CA ILE A 201 -0.63 -1.26 -1.20
C ILE A 201 -0.35 -0.89 -2.65
N PRO A 202 -0.57 0.38 -3.08
CA PRO A 202 -0.24 0.85 -4.41
C PRO A 202 1.25 0.73 -4.73
N LEU A 203 1.58 0.54 -6.00
CA LEU A 203 2.98 0.55 -6.46
C LEU A 203 3.63 1.91 -6.15
N GLY A 204 4.90 1.87 -5.74
CA GLY A 204 5.63 3.06 -5.30
C GLY A 204 5.44 3.41 -3.82
N TYR A 205 4.67 2.62 -3.07
CA TYR A 205 4.47 2.78 -1.63
C TYR A 205 4.78 1.49 -0.87
N GLU A 206 5.05 1.65 0.44
CA GLU A 206 5.09 0.58 1.43
C GLU A 206 4.32 1.01 2.68
N LEU A 207 3.87 0.06 3.49
CA LEU A 207 3.47 0.33 4.87
C LEU A 207 4.59 -0.12 5.81
N GLN A 208 4.98 0.77 6.71
CA GLN A 208 5.94 0.46 7.76
C GLN A 208 5.22 0.18 9.08
N VAL A 209 5.49 -0.97 9.67
CA VAL A 209 5.10 -1.27 11.05
C VAL A 209 6.09 -0.61 12.00
N ARG A 210 5.58 0.31 12.82
CA ARG A 210 6.38 1.03 13.81
C ARG A 210 5.83 0.83 15.22
N PRO A 211 6.70 0.85 16.26
CA PRO A 211 6.24 0.73 17.64
C PRO A 211 5.46 1.97 18.11
N LYS A 212 4.63 1.79 19.12
CA LYS A 212 4.01 2.91 19.85
C LYS A 212 4.92 3.34 21.00
N SER A 213 5.25 4.62 21.06
CA SER A 213 6.15 5.20 22.06
C SER A 213 5.69 4.92 23.50
N GLY A 214 4.38 5.06 23.77
CA GLY A 214 3.82 4.82 25.09
C GLY A 214 3.95 3.36 25.56
N ARG A 215 3.87 2.38 24.63
CA ARG A 215 4.10 0.98 24.95
C ARG A 215 5.57 0.71 25.22
N CYS A 216 6.45 1.20 24.35
CA CYS A 216 7.89 1.05 24.53
C CYS A 216 8.42 1.67 25.84
N LEU A 217 7.79 2.78 26.29
CA LEU A 217 8.16 3.43 27.54
C LEU A 217 7.70 2.63 28.78
N LYS A 218 6.48 2.06 28.73
CA LYS A 218 5.85 1.39 29.89
C LYS A 218 6.16 -0.10 29.99
N THR A 219 6.64 -0.72 28.91
CA THR A 219 6.94 -2.16 28.85
C THR A 219 8.29 -2.40 28.20
N LYS A 220 8.73 -3.64 28.25
CA LYS A 220 9.90 -4.13 27.50
C LYS A 220 9.49 -4.77 26.16
N LEU A 221 8.26 -4.56 25.69
CA LEU A 221 7.84 -5.01 24.38
C LEU A 221 8.42 -4.12 23.27
N ARG A 222 8.92 -4.75 22.23
CA ARG A 222 9.49 -4.08 21.05
C ARG A 222 8.97 -4.73 19.77
N VAL A 223 8.78 -3.94 18.73
CA VAL A 223 8.64 -4.49 17.37
C VAL A 223 10.02 -4.95 16.94
N ALA A 224 10.20 -6.27 16.78
CA ALA A 224 11.50 -6.90 16.65
C ALA A 224 12.28 -6.44 15.41
N ASN A 225 11.58 -6.27 14.28
CA ASN A 225 12.14 -5.88 12.99
C ASN A 225 11.86 -4.41 12.63
N THR A 226 11.72 -3.51 13.61
CA THR A 226 11.31 -2.13 13.37
C THR A 226 12.33 -1.32 12.57
N PRO A 227 11.90 -0.56 11.52
CA PRO A 227 10.56 -0.58 10.95
C PRO A 227 10.31 -1.88 10.16
N GLY A 228 9.19 -2.56 10.45
CA GLY A 228 8.77 -3.73 9.66
C GLY A 228 8.23 -3.27 8.31
N THR A 229 8.73 -3.83 7.21
CA THR A 229 8.33 -3.45 5.86
C THR A 229 7.19 -4.34 5.36
N ILE A 230 6.12 -3.73 4.85
CA ILE A 230 5.04 -4.40 4.14
C ILE A 230 5.06 -3.88 2.70
N ASP A 231 5.48 -4.74 1.79
CA ASP A 231 5.63 -4.42 0.37
C ASP A 231 4.29 -4.29 -0.36
N ALA A 232 4.27 -3.53 -1.46
CA ALA A 232 3.10 -3.40 -2.33
C ALA A 232 2.56 -4.74 -2.85
N GLY A 233 3.43 -5.76 -2.99
CA GLY A 233 3.07 -7.12 -3.43
C GLY A 233 2.59 -8.06 -2.32
N TYR A 234 2.68 -7.69 -1.03
CA TYR A 234 2.26 -8.53 0.09
C TYR A 234 0.74 -8.65 0.15
N ARG A 235 0.21 -9.87 0.30
CA ARG A 235 -1.24 -10.17 0.30
C ARG A 235 -1.70 -11.03 1.46
N ASP A 236 -0.78 -11.45 2.34
CA ASP A 236 -1.15 -12.21 3.53
C ASP A 236 -1.55 -11.29 4.70
N GLU A 237 -1.97 -11.88 5.81
CA GLU A 237 -2.33 -11.13 7.02
C GLU A 237 -1.13 -10.33 7.53
N ILE A 238 -1.36 -9.06 7.83
CA ILE A 238 -0.37 -8.21 8.51
C ILE A 238 -0.21 -8.71 9.95
N GLY A 239 0.92 -9.35 10.22
CA GLY A 239 1.33 -9.74 11.56
C GLY A 239 2.47 -8.87 12.05
N VAL A 240 2.49 -8.55 13.33
CA VAL A 240 3.55 -7.75 13.95
C VAL A 240 4.40 -8.61 14.85
N ILE A 241 5.70 -8.68 14.55
CA ILE A 241 6.67 -9.44 15.34
C ILE A 241 7.01 -8.62 16.59
N ILE A 242 6.67 -9.14 17.76
CA ILE A 242 6.90 -8.47 19.06
C ILE A 242 7.84 -9.30 19.91
N ASP A 243 8.91 -8.65 20.40
CA ASP A 243 9.83 -9.17 21.39
C ASP A 243 9.49 -8.65 22.78
N ASN A 244 9.57 -9.51 23.79
CA ASN A 244 9.72 -9.10 25.17
C ASN A 244 11.20 -9.15 25.55
N ILE A 245 11.86 -8.01 25.58
CA ILE A 245 13.29 -7.88 25.89
C ILE A 245 13.60 -7.87 27.40
N GLU A 246 12.65 -8.24 28.27
CA GLU A 246 12.94 -8.53 29.66
C GLU A 246 13.90 -9.72 29.76
N PRO A 247 14.94 -9.66 30.60
CA PRO A 247 15.75 -10.84 30.87
C PRO A 247 14.93 -11.90 31.61
N TYR A 248 15.15 -13.19 31.32
CA TYR A 248 14.46 -14.26 32.03
C TYR A 248 14.71 -14.18 33.55
N ILE A 249 15.94 -13.92 33.97
CA ILE A 249 16.32 -13.61 35.35
C ILE A 249 16.74 -12.15 35.38
N LYS A 250 16.05 -11.34 36.18
CA LYS A 250 16.30 -9.90 36.32
C LYS A 250 17.37 -9.63 37.35
N SER A 251 17.30 -10.34 38.46
CA SER A 251 18.31 -10.34 39.50
C SER A 251 18.33 -11.67 40.27
N ALA A 252 19.46 -12.04 40.82
CA ALA A 252 19.61 -13.20 41.69
C ALA A 252 20.81 -13.00 42.60
N LYS A 253 20.76 -13.59 43.81
CA LYS A 253 21.91 -13.71 44.71
C LYS A 253 22.50 -15.11 44.57
N ILE A 254 23.79 -15.24 44.82
CA ILE A 254 24.52 -16.51 44.80
C ILE A 254 25.06 -16.77 46.23
N ASP A 255 24.79 -17.96 46.78
CA ASP A 255 25.33 -18.38 48.06
C ASP A 255 26.80 -18.86 47.94
N GLU A 256 27.42 -19.17 49.07
CA GLU A 256 28.82 -19.67 49.16
C GLU A 256 29.03 -21.01 48.42
N ASN A 257 27.94 -21.74 48.12
CA ASN A 257 27.97 -23.01 47.40
C ASN A 257 27.67 -22.85 45.92
N GLY A 258 27.52 -21.60 45.40
CA GLY A 258 27.20 -21.32 44.01
C GLY A 258 25.72 -21.52 43.65
N ARG A 259 24.80 -21.63 44.63
CA ARG A 259 23.37 -21.77 44.38
C ARG A 259 22.70 -20.40 44.25
N LEU A 260 21.84 -20.26 43.26
CA LEU A 260 21.00 -19.06 43.10
C LEU A 260 19.91 -19.04 44.19
N TYR A 261 19.72 -17.87 44.81
CA TYR A 261 18.62 -17.59 45.70
C TYR A 261 18.16 -16.15 45.53
N ASP A 262 16.99 -15.82 46.08
CA ASP A 262 16.36 -14.49 45.95
C ASP A 262 16.27 -14.07 44.47
N VAL A 263 15.73 -14.98 43.64
CA VAL A 263 15.67 -14.81 42.18
C VAL A 263 14.44 -13.98 41.80
N GLU A 264 14.70 -12.85 41.15
CA GLU A 264 13.65 -12.04 40.52
C GLU A 264 13.61 -12.36 39.00
N PHE A 265 12.46 -12.79 38.54
CA PHE A 265 12.25 -13.07 37.11
C PHE A 265 11.79 -11.82 36.37
N GLY A 266 12.01 -11.78 35.05
CA GLY A 266 11.50 -10.77 34.18
C GLY A 266 9.94 -10.82 34.10
N SER A 267 9.35 -9.73 33.70
CA SER A 267 7.91 -9.59 33.62
C SER A 267 7.37 -10.10 32.28
N SER A 268 6.31 -10.90 32.31
CA SER A 268 5.49 -11.15 31.14
C SER A 268 4.56 -9.95 30.89
N TYR A 269 4.25 -9.69 29.62
CA TYR A 269 3.33 -8.63 29.21
C TYR A 269 2.23 -9.21 28.34
N THR A 270 0.99 -8.74 28.53
CA THR A 270 -0.15 -9.13 27.70
C THR A 270 -0.53 -7.97 26.79
N ILE A 271 -0.72 -8.28 25.50
CA ILE A 271 -1.40 -7.43 24.55
C ILE A 271 -2.84 -7.93 24.49
N GLY A 272 -3.79 -7.10 24.93
CA GLY A 272 -5.20 -7.45 24.94
C GLY A 272 -5.85 -7.35 23.57
N LYS A 273 -6.84 -8.23 23.31
CA LYS A 273 -7.70 -8.14 22.13
C LYS A 273 -8.30 -6.74 22.01
N GLY A 274 -8.19 -6.17 20.82
CA GLY A 274 -8.67 -4.82 20.54
C GLY A 274 -7.76 -3.70 21.06
N GLU A 275 -6.63 -4.03 21.66
CA GLU A 275 -5.66 -3.05 22.15
C GLU A 275 -4.82 -2.48 20.98
N LYS A 276 -4.55 -1.17 21.03
CA LYS A 276 -3.63 -0.47 20.12
C LYS A 276 -2.19 -0.80 20.49
N PHE A 277 -1.52 -1.65 19.74
CA PHE A 277 -0.20 -2.16 20.13
C PHE A 277 0.95 -1.72 19.23
N ALA A 278 0.66 -1.37 17.98
CA ALA A 278 1.61 -0.85 17.01
C ALA A 278 0.93 0.20 16.11
N GLN A 279 1.65 0.75 15.16
CA GLN A 279 1.12 1.69 14.18
C GLN A 279 1.68 1.42 12.78
N LEU A 280 0.89 1.72 11.75
CA LEU A 280 1.29 1.69 10.35
C LEU A 280 1.60 3.10 9.86
N VAL A 281 2.66 3.26 9.11
CA VAL A 281 3.02 4.52 8.43
C VAL A 281 3.16 4.24 6.95
N LEU A 282 2.40 4.96 6.12
CA LEU A 282 2.54 4.90 4.67
C LEU A 282 3.78 5.69 4.25
N CYS A 283 4.65 5.07 3.46
CA CYS A 283 5.88 5.66 2.95
C CYS A 283 5.97 5.51 1.44
N GLU A 284 6.49 6.53 0.75
CA GLU A 284 6.90 6.41 -0.65
C GLU A 284 8.21 5.63 -0.76
N VAL A 285 8.32 4.79 -1.80
CA VAL A 285 9.47 3.92 -2.04
C VAL A 285 10.03 4.16 -3.43
N PRO A 286 10.99 5.09 -3.58
CA PRO A 286 11.71 5.24 -4.83
C PRO A 286 12.54 3.99 -5.12
N LYS A 287 12.70 3.62 -6.38
CA LYS A 287 13.53 2.49 -6.80
C LYS A 287 14.94 2.96 -7.14
N ALA A 288 15.95 2.38 -6.48
CA ALA A 288 17.35 2.63 -6.80
C ALA A 288 17.78 1.79 -8.01
N ILE A 289 18.51 2.40 -8.92
CA ILE A 289 19.21 1.72 -10.00
C ILE A 289 20.71 1.83 -9.71
N PHE A 290 21.34 0.70 -9.43
CA PHE A 290 22.78 0.65 -9.17
C PHE A 290 23.52 0.43 -10.47
N TYR A 291 24.64 1.13 -10.63
CA TYR A 291 25.63 0.89 -11.68
C TYR A 291 27.04 0.85 -11.08
N GLU A 292 27.87 -0.03 -11.61
CA GLU A 292 29.23 -0.23 -11.12
C GLU A 292 30.16 0.90 -11.59
N VAL A 293 31.02 1.37 -10.69
CA VAL A 293 32.09 2.33 -10.95
C VAL A 293 33.38 1.85 -10.28
N GLU A 294 34.53 2.25 -10.77
CA GLU A 294 35.84 1.87 -10.18
C GLU A 294 36.04 2.44 -8.76
N GLY A 295 35.42 3.56 -8.45
CA GLY A 295 35.48 4.16 -7.12
C GLY A 295 34.50 5.30 -6.93
N VAL A 296 33.98 5.47 -5.72
CA VAL A 296 32.98 6.49 -5.37
C VAL A 296 33.57 7.74 -4.70
N ALA A 297 34.85 7.74 -4.31
CA ALA A 297 35.46 8.83 -3.55
C ALA A 297 35.44 10.20 -4.26
N GLY A 298 35.36 10.22 -5.59
CA GLY A 298 35.27 11.46 -6.39
C GLY A 298 33.85 11.83 -6.82
N ILE A 299 32.81 11.10 -6.35
CA ILE A 299 31.41 11.31 -6.74
C ILE A 299 30.65 11.94 -5.57
N GLY A 300 30.18 13.17 -5.76
CA GLY A 300 29.48 13.93 -4.73
C GLY A 300 30.42 14.48 -3.64
N GLU A 301 29.87 14.76 -2.47
CA GLU A 301 30.61 15.28 -1.32
C GLU A 301 31.03 14.14 -0.40
N ASP A 302 32.34 14.05 -0.12
CA ASP A 302 32.90 13.12 0.86
C ASP A 302 32.95 13.80 2.24
N ARG A 303 32.13 13.35 3.19
CA ARG A 303 32.13 13.85 4.57
C ARG A 303 33.35 13.42 5.40
N GLN A 304 34.27 12.64 4.84
CA GLN A 304 35.53 12.19 5.47
C GLN A 304 35.35 11.61 6.88
N GLY A 305 34.55 10.56 7.02
CA GLY A 305 34.40 9.90 8.30
C GLY A 305 33.28 8.89 8.37
N GLY A 306 33.39 7.99 9.32
CA GLY A 306 32.43 6.93 9.62
C GLY A 306 32.09 6.88 11.11
N PHE A 307 31.99 5.69 11.66
CA PHE A 307 31.59 5.37 13.00
C PHE A 307 32.19 6.28 14.08
N GLY A 308 31.40 7.26 14.58
CA GLY A 308 31.83 8.14 15.67
C GLY A 308 32.77 9.29 15.30
N SER A 309 33.07 9.53 14.00
CA SER A 309 33.96 10.61 13.56
C SER A 309 33.50 12.03 13.93
N THR A 310 32.19 12.21 14.26
CA THR A 310 31.61 13.50 14.69
C THR A 310 31.68 13.73 16.21
N GLY A 311 32.30 12.80 16.96
CA GLY A 311 32.43 12.89 18.42
C GLY A 311 31.19 12.43 19.20
N VAL A 312 31.35 12.25 20.51
CA VAL A 312 30.28 11.83 21.45
C VAL A 312 30.01 12.97 22.44
N LYS A 313 30.11 14.21 22.00
CA LYS A 313 29.77 15.37 22.86
C LYS A 313 28.68 16.18 22.21
#